data_fcea03b822c3cc72d7016f8cf3fabfe0
#
_entry.id   fcea03b822c3cc72d7016f8cf3fabfe0
#
_cell.length_a   1.000
_cell.length_b   1.000
_cell.length_c   1.000
_cell.angle_alpha   90.00
_cell.angle_beta   90.00
_cell.angle_gamma   90.00
#
_symmetry.space_group_name_H-M   'P 1'
#
loop_
_entity.id
_entity.type
_entity.pdbx_description
1 polymer ?
#
loop_
_entity_poly.entity_id
_entity_poly.type
_entity_poly.pdbx_seq_one_letter_code
_entity_poly.pdbx_strand_id
1 'polypeptide(L)'
;MRFLMTILLLVGASVVSTAQVRQMPAQTTLEHDPRLNDFRAIEFRRYVVKDGERKHFAQYFDTYFPEAFQQLGAIAAGSFFERKNQSVFTWIRAFHTIDDRAVVNAEFYYGSVWNEHRDTLNDLMTDSDNVMLLRPLSPDRGLAIVPAVDPVKEPGGANGIVVAQLFAVKKDATEALAKDAEPAFAQYRAAGAQEAGVLVTLDVNNNFPQLPVRTDGPYLVWLGIVRDDQTLEKQLMPLTERLAATLAGTGLLRQMPELIVLDPTPRSRMRWLASWK
;
A
#
# COMPACT_ATOMS: atom_id res chain seq x y z
N MET A 1 -90.38 37.81 2.28
CA MET A 1 -88.98 38.01 2.50
C MET A 1 -88.29 36.83 1.90
N ARG A 2 -87.65 36.98 0.72
CA ARG A 2 -86.90 35.92 0.01
C ARG A 2 -85.46 36.26 0.13
N PHE A 3 -84.69 35.40 0.80
CA PHE A 3 -83.21 35.46 0.83
C PHE A 3 -82.69 34.74 -0.40
N LEU A 4 -81.99 35.44 -1.26
CA LEU A 4 -81.15 34.86 -2.32
C LEU A 4 -79.82 34.46 -1.72
N MET A 5 -79.48 33.18 -1.88
CA MET A 5 -78.21 32.64 -1.49
C MET A 5 -77.33 32.57 -2.75
N THR A 6 -76.30 33.42 -2.82
CA THR A 6 -75.31 33.45 -3.93
C THR A 6 -74.27 32.44 -3.66
N ILE A 7 -74.12 31.40 -4.52
CA ILE A 7 -73.07 30.42 -4.46
C ILE A 7 -71.85 30.93 -5.25
N LEU A 8 -70.77 31.14 -4.56
CA LEU A 8 -69.45 31.52 -5.15
C LEU A 8 -68.71 30.25 -5.53
N LEU A 9 -68.56 29.99 -6.83
CA LEU A 9 -67.70 28.89 -7.36
C LEU A 9 -66.27 29.35 -7.35
N LEU A 10 -65.41 28.76 -6.47
CA LEU A 10 -63.97 28.89 -6.48
C LEU A 10 -63.42 27.86 -7.47
N VAL A 11 -62.93 28.35 -8.60
CA VAL A 11 -62.11 27.54 -9.55
C VAL A 11 -60.67 27.46 -9.01
N GLY A 12 -60.33 26.33 -8.43
CA GLY A 12 -58.96 26.06 -8.01
C GLY A 12 -58.07 25.73 -9.21
N ALA A 13 -57.16 26.62 -9.56
CA ALA A 13 -56.08 26.33 -10.52
C ALA A 13 -55.04 25.42 -9.89
N SER A 14 -54.99 24.16 -10.31
CA SER A 14 -53.95 23.25 -9.93
C SER A 14 -52.64 23.63 -10.64
N VAL A 15 -51.70 24.17 -9.89
CA VAL A 15 -50.31 24.38 -10.36
C VAL A 15 -49.59 23.03 -10.36
N VAL A 16 -49.43 22.43 -11.54
CA VAL A 16 -48.57 21.28 -11.72
C VAL A 16 -47.12 21.74 -11.65
N SER A 17 -46.51 21.55 -10.49
CA SER A 17 -45.07 21.78 -10.31
C SER A 17 -44.34 20.68 -11.06
N THR A 18 -43.78 21.00 -12.22
CA THR A 18 -42.80 20.15 -12.91
C THR A 18 -41.50 20.20 -12.10
N ALA A 19 -41.26 19.18 -11.28
CA ALA A 19 -39.97 18.96 -10.65
C ALA A 19 -38.93 18.73 -11.77
N GLN A 20 -38.12 19.75 -12.05
CA GLN A 20 -36.93 19.58 -12.86
C GLN A 20 -36.00 18.61 -12.15
N VAL A 21 -35.91 17.38 -12.65
CA VAL A 21 -34.85 16.44 -12.29
C VAL A 21 -33.56 17.12 -12.70
N ARG A 22 -32.85 17.65 -11.71
CA ARG A 22 -31.51 18.19 -11.88
C ARG A 22 -30.63 17.02 -12.30
N GLN A 23 -30.34 16.88 -13.60
CA GLN A 23 -29.31 15.96 -14.08
C GLN A 23 -28.03 16.32 -13.34
N MET A 24 -27.60 15.44 -12.44
CA MET A 24 -26.25 15.52 -11.89
C MET A 24 -25.28 15.46 -13.08
N PRO A 25 -24.29 16.35 -13.15
CA PRO A 25 -23.28 16.25 -14.17
C PRO A 25 -22.69 14.84 -14.11
N ALA A 26 -22.56 14.19 -15.27
CA ALA A 26 -21.87 12.93 -15.38
C ALA A 26 -20.57 13.06 -14.59
N GLN A 27 -20.37 12.20 -13.60
CA GLN A 27 -19.10 12.10 -12.90
C GLN A 27 -18.07 11.84 -13.99
N THR A 28 -17.33 12.89 -14.32
CA THR A 28 -16.08 12.72 -15.05
C THR A 28 -15.30 11.72 -14.23
N THR A 29 -15.14 10.51 -14.74
CA THR A 29 -14.16 9.57 -14.21
C THR A 29 -12.84 10.30 -14.34
N LEU A 30 -12.42 10.98 -13.25
CA LEU A 30 -11.04 11.38 -13.07
C LEU A 30 -10.28 10.06 -13.27
N GLU A 31 -9.46 9.99 -14.29
CA GLU A 31 -8.42 8.95 -14.37
C GLU A 31 -7.68 9.05 -13.05
N HIS A 32 -8.00 8.16 -12.15
CA HIS A 32 -7.48 8.19 -10.79
C HIS A 32 -6.04 7.73 -10.93
N ASP A 33 -5.10 8.67 -10.82
CA ASP A 33 -3.71 8.30 -10.59
C ASP A 33 -3.73 7.42 -9.30
N PRO A 34 -3.43 6.12 -9.41
CA PRO A 34 -3.49 5.22 -8.25
C PRO A 34 -2.46 5.59 -7.19
N ARG A 35 -1.58 6.54 -7.45
CA ARG A 35 -0.62 7.09 -6.50
C ARG A 35 -1.30 8.17 -5.68
N LEU A 36 -1.88 7.77 -4.56
CA LEU A 36 -2.31 8.74 -3.57
C LEU A 36 -1.06 9.33 -2.92
N ASN A 37 -0.71 10.54 -3.32
CA ASN A 37 0.41 11.33 -2.76
C ASN A 37 0.22 11.73 -1.30
N ASP A 38 -0.80 11.18 -0.63
CA ASP A 38 -1.21 11.60 0.70
C ASP A 38 -0.53 10.81 1.81
N PHE A 39 0.08 9.65 1.48
CA PHE A 39 0.76 8.81 2.48
C PHE A 39 2.27 9.09 2.48
N ARG A 40 2.76 9.69 3.56
CA ARG A 40 4.15 10.15 3.68
C ARG A 40 4.98 9.39 4.71
N ALA A 41 4.34 8.65 5.62
CA ALA A 41 5.01 7.75 6.54
C ALA A 41 4.60 6.32 6.23
N ILE A 42 5.57 5.49 5.86
CA ILE A 42 5.35 4.14 5.34
C ILE A 42 6.20 3.18 6.15
N GLU A 43 5.59 2.10 6.61
CA GLU A 43 6.29 1.00 7.26
C GLU A 43 6.34 -0.20 6.32
N PHE A 44 7.55 -0.62 5.95
CA PHE A 44 7.80 -1.89 5.29
C PHE A 44 8.23 -2.89 6.37
N ARG A 45 7.38 -3.87 6.63
CA ARG A 45 7.47 -4.77 7.79
C ARG A 45 7.65 -6.21 7.34
N ARG A 46 8.66 -6.88 7.91
CA ARG A 46 8.96 -8.29 7.62
C ARG A 46 8.93 -9.06 8.94
N TYR A 47 7.88 -9.82 9.15
CA TYR A 47 7.67 -10.60 10.37
C TYR A 47 8.11 -12.03 10.19
N VAL A 48 8.80 -12.57 11.16
CA VAL A 48 9.09 -14.01 11.20
C VAL A 48 7.97 -14.70 11.98
N VAL A 49 7.34 -15.67 11.35
CA VAL A 49 6.28 -16.48 11.94
C VAL A 49 6.78 -17.90 12.21
N LYS A 50 6.11 -18.61 13.11
CA LYS A 50 6.41 -20.00 13.41
C LYS A 50 6.36 -20.87 12.15
N ASP A 51 7.21 -21.87 12.07
CA ASP A 51 7.28 -22.78 10.93
C ASP A 51 5.93 -23.44 10.65
N GLY A 52 5.51 -23.37 9.38
CA GLY A 52 4.22 -23.89 8.93
C GLY A 52 3.03 -22.96 9.15
N GLU A 53 3.14 -21.94 10.00
CA GLU A 53 2.02 -21.08 10.41
C GLU A 53 1.80 -19.85 9.52
N ARG A 54 2.65 -19.59 8.52
CA ARG A 54 2.60 -18.36 7.72
C ARG A 54 1.25 -18.15 7.03
N LYS A 55 0.62 -19.20 6.52
CA LYS A 55 -0.71 -19.09 5.90
C LYS A 55 -1.79 -18.77 6.93
N HIS A 56 -1.73 -19.40 8.09
CA HIS A 56 -2.66 -19.13 9.18
C HIS A 56 -2.50 -17.69 9.67
N PHE A 57 -1.26 -17.23 9.89
CA PHE A 57 -0.97 -15.83 10.24
C PHE A 57 -1.57 -14.86 9.23
N ALA A 58 -1.33 -15.08 7.92
CA ALA A 58 -1.84 -14.22 6.87
C ALA A 58 -3.38 -14.18 6.81
N GLN A 59 -4.04 -15.33 6.95
CA GLN A 59 -5.51 -15.39 7.00
C GLN A 59 -6.07 -14.63 8.19
N TYR A 60 -5.45 -14.80 9.36
CA TYR A 60 -5.86 -14.10 10.57
C TYR A 60 -5.64 -12.59 10.43
N PHE A 61 -4.46 -12.18 9.95
CA PHE A 61 -4.14 -10.78 9.67
C PHE A 61 -5.15 -10.16 8.69
N ASP A 62 -5.35 -10.79 7.54
CA ASP A 62 -6.24 -10.29 6.48
C ASP A 62 -7.71 -10.23 6.92
N THR A 63 -8.11 -11.03 7.92
CA THR A 63 -9.48 -11.03 8.43
C THR A 63 -9.77 -9.85 9.34
N TYR A 64 -8.83 -9.46 10.19
CA TYR A 64 -9.14 -8.54 11.30
C TYR A 64 -8.47 -7.17 11.21
N PHE A 65 -7.32 -7.03 10.54
CA PHE A 65 -6.53 -5.83 10.69
C PHE A 65 -6.60 -4.79 9.56
N PRO A 66 -6.73 -5.11 8.27
CA PRO A 66 -6.74 -4.11 7.21
C PRO A 66 -7.81 -3.04 7.36
N GLU A 67 -9.05 -3.45 7.67
CA GLU A 67 -10.17 -2.53 7.87
C GLU A 67 -10.05 -1.77 9.19
N ALA A 68 -9.52 -2.40 10.24
CA ALA A 68 -9.29 -1.74 11.52
C ALA A 68 -8.27 -0.59 11.35
N PHE A 69 -7.18 -0.79 10.62
CA PHE A 69 -6.25 0.30 10.29
C PHE A 69 -6.93 1.38 9.44
N GLN A 70 -7.72 1.00 8.45
CA GLN A 70 -8.40 1.95 7.57
C GLN A 70 -9.40 2.83 8.33
N GLN A 71 -10.12 2.28 9.29
CA GLN A 71 -11.04 3.04 10.17
C GLN A 71 -10.32 4.08 11.01
N LEU A 72 -9.06 3.84 11.34
CA LEU A 72 -8.20 4.76 12.11
C LEU A 72 -7.39 5.74 11.25
N GLY A 73 -7.52 5.68 9.91
CA GLY A 73 -6.83 6.59 9.00
C GLY A 73 -5.48 6.10 8.47
N ALA A 74 -5.10 4.86 8.74
CA ALA A 74 -3.96 4.21 8.06
C ALA A 74 -4.45 3.24 6.99
N ILE A 75 -3.54 2.76 6.15
CA ILE A 75 -3.86 1.77 5.14
C ILE A 75 -2.89 0.60 5.17
N ALA A 76 -3.39 -0.63 5.20
CA ALA A 76 -2.63 -1.81 4.85
C ALA A 76 -2.54 -1.87 3.32
N ALA A 77 -1.43 -1.33 2.78
CA ALA A 77 -1.24 -1.18 1.34
C ALA A 77 -0.95 -2.51 0.64
N GLY A 78 -0.40 -3.47 1.36
CA GLY A 78 -0.14 -4.80 0.84
C GLY A 78 0.28 -5.77 1.92
N SER A 79 -0.04 -7.05 1.72
CA SER A 79 0.35 -8.19 2.55
C SER A 79 0.80 -9.34 1.65
N PHE A 80 1.90 -10.02 2.02
CA PHE A 80 2.63 -10.88 1.10
C PHE A 80 3.28 -12.07 1.78
N PHE A 81 3.51 -13.11 0.97
CA PHE A 81 4.39 -14.23 1.24
C PHE A 81 5.74 -14.05 0.54
N GLU A 82 6.85 -14.06 1.26
CA GLU A 82 8.18 -14.09 0.62
C GLU A 82 8.41 -15.46 -0.01
N ARG A 83 8.82 -15.49 -1.30
CA ARG A 83 9.06 -16.76 -1.99
C ARG A 83 10.27 -17.52 -1.46
N LYS A 84 11.36 -16.79 -1.17
CA LYS A 84 12.60 -17.41 -0.68
C LYS A 84 12.60 -17.79 0.79
N ASN A 85 11.70 -17.19 1.58
CA ASN A 85 11.63 -17.43 3.02
C ASN A 85 10.21 -17.83 3.43
N GLN A 86 10.00 -19.10 3.72
CA GLN A 86 8.69 -19.68 4.03
C GLN A 86 8.15 -19.29 5.42
N SER A 87 8.99 -18.74 6.29
CA SER A 87 8.60 -18.26 7.62
C SER A 87 8.44 -16.73 7.68
N VAL A 88 8.59 -16.01 6.56
CA VAL A 88 8.43 -14.54 6.56
C VAL A 88 7.10 -14.13 5.94
N PHE A 89 6.36 -13.32 6.69
CA PHE A 89 5.20 -12.55 6.25
C PHE A 89 5.59 -11.09 6.15
N THR A 90 5.49 -10.54 4.95
CA THR A 90 5.80 -9.13 4.66
C THR A 90 4.52 -8.34 4.47
N TRP A 91 4.46 -7.13 5.02
CA TRP A 91 3.35 -6.24 4.78
C TRP A 91 3.76 -4.77 4.81
N ILE A 92 2.96 -3.93 4.18
CA ILE A 92 3.20 -2.50 4.06
C ILE A 92 2.02 -1.75 4.66
N ARG A 93 2.31 -0.87 5.60
CA ARG A 93 1.33 0.04 6.20
C ARG A 93 1.73 1.48 5.92
N ALA A 94 0.76 2.32 5.63
CA ALA A 94 1.01 3.72 5.32
C ALA A 94 0.08 4.64 6.12
N PHE A 95 0.61 5.82 6.46
CA PHE A 95 -0.03 6.89 7.21
C PHE A 95 0.15 8.21 6.45
N HIS A 96 -0.78 9.15 6.59
CA HIS A 96 -0.66 10.44 5.92
C HIS A 96 0.58 11.20 6.40
N THR A 97 0.82 11.21 7.71
CA THR A 97 1.99 11.87 8.31
C THR A 97 2.65 10.97 9.36
N ILE A 98 3.83 11.36 9.81
CA ILE A 98 4.48 10.69 10.93
C ILE A 98 3.71 10.91 12.25
N ASP A 99 3.05 12.03 12.41
CA ASP A 99 2.25 12.32 13.60
C ASP A 99 0.99 11.45 13.64
N ASP A 100 0.31 11.27 12.50
CA ASP A 100 -0.81 10.33 12.38
C ASP A 100 -0.40 8.90 12.72
N ARG A 101 0.85 8.50 12.38
CA ARG A 101 1.38 7.20 12.76
C ARG A 101 1.34 6.97 14.27
N ALA A 102 1.71 7.96 15.07
CA ALA A 102 1.69 7.84 16.54
C ALA A 102 0.25 7.68 17.06
N VAL A 103 -0.68 8.50 16.55
CA VAL A 103 -2.09 8.48 16.95
C VAL A 103 -2.75 7.15 16.56
N VAL A 104 -2.65 6.77 15.30
CA VAL A 104 -3.23 5.51 14.79
C VAL A 104 -2.66 4.31 15.53
N ASN A 105 -1.35 4.26 15.79
CA ASN A 105 -0.75 3.17 16.53
C ASN A 105 -1.27 3.13 17.98
N ALA A 106 -1.41 4.27 18.65
CA ALA A 106 -1.97 4.30 19.98
C ALA A 106 -3.42 3.79 19.99
N GLU A 107 -4.27 4.30 19.10
CA GLU A 107 -5.67 3.87 19.00
C GLU A 107 -5.81 2.39 18.65
N PHE A 108 -4.96 1.86 17.77
CA PHE A 108 -4.97 0.45 17.40
C PHE A 108 -4.48 -0.44 18.52
N TYR A 109 -3.25 -0.21 19.04
CA TYR A 109 -2.62 -1.13 20.01
C TYR A 109 -3.19 -1.05 21.43
N TYR A 110 -3.90 0.03 21.77
CA TYR A 110 -4.68 0.12 23.00
C TYR A 110 -6.19 -0.10 22.76
N GLY A 111 -6.62 -0.24 21.50
CA GLY A 111 -8.01 -0.43 21.10
C GLY A 111 -8.51 -1.87 21.25
N SER A 112 -9.84 -2.01 21.05
CA SER A 112 -10.54 -3.29 21.26
C SER A 112 -10.09 -4.38 20.29
N VAL A 113 -9.91 -4.05 19.00
CA VAL A 113 -9.52 -5.02 17.96
C VAL A 113 -8.19 -5.69 18.32
N TRP A 114 -7.16 -4.90 18.67
CA TRP A 114 -5.88 -5.46 19.07
C TRP A 114 -6.00 -6.28 20.36
N ASN A 115 -6.70 -5.78 21.37
CA ASN A 115 -6.86 -6.47 22.63
C ASN A 115 -7.58 -7.83 22.48
N GLU A 116 -8.50 -7.96 21.53
CA GLU A 116 -9.21 -9.21 21.23
C GLU A 116 -8.33 -10.22 20.48
N HIS A 117 -7.47 -9.73 19.58
CA HIS A 117 -6.79 -10.58 18.60
C HIS A 117 -5.27 -10.74 18.83
N ARG A 118 -4.67 -9.94 19.71
CA ARG A 118 -3.20 -9.90 19.90
C ARG A 118 -2.59 -11.22 20.34
N ASP A 119 -3.26 -11.94 21.23
CA ASP A 119 -2.70 -13.16 21.81
C ASP A 119 -2.57 -14.25 20.75
N THR A 120 -3.59 -14.41 19.90
CA THR A 120 -3.54 -15.33 18.76
C THR A 120 -2.46 -14.92 17.75
N LEU A 121 -2.38 -13.64 17.39
CA LEU A 121 -1.40 -13.19 16.41
C LEU A 121 0.03 -13.31 16.95
N ASN A 122 0.26 -12.87 18.19
CA ASN A 122 1.58 -12.95 18.81
C ASN A 122 2.02 -14.40 19.01
N ASP A 123 1.09 -15.33 19.30
CA ASP A 123 1.45 -16.74 19.41
C ASP A 123 1.93 -17.36 18.08
N LEU A 124 1.49 -16.83 16.95
CA LEU A 124 1.95 -17.26 15.62
C LEU A 124 3.29 -16.65 15.20
N MET A 125 3.73 -15.58 15.85
CA MET A 125 4.87 -14.77 15.45
C MET A 125 6.08 -15.00 16.38
N THR A 126 7.28 -15.00 15.81
CA THR A 126 8.53 -15.13 16.57
C THR A 126 9.38 -13.87 16.56
N ASP A 127 9.24 -13.02 15.54
CA ASP A 127 9.95 -11.74 15.43
C ASP A 127 9.13 -10.73 14.60
N SER A 128 9.07 -9.50 15.05
CA SER A 128 8.37 -8.38 14.40
C SER A 128 9.22 -7.11 14.27
N ASP A 129 10.53 -7.19 14.55
CA ASP A 129 11.39 -6.02 14.72
C ASP A 129 11.99 -5.51 13.39
N ASN A 130 11.91 -6.32 12.32
CA ASN A 130 12.42 -5.91 11.01
C ASN A 130 11.42 -4.97 10.30
N VAL A 131 11.49 -3.70 10.69
CA VAL A 131 10.60 -2.63 10.18
C VAL A 131 11.43 -1.48 9.66
N MET A 132 11.28 -1.13 8.39
CA MET A 132 11.82 0.11 7.84
C MET A 132 10.75 1.20 7.87
N LEU A 133 11.09 2.34 8.43
CA LEU A 133 10.28 3.55 8.39
C LEU A 133 10.73 4.39 7.19
N LEU A 134 9.84 4.56 6.23
CA LEU A 134 10.12 5.10 4.91
C LEU A 134 9.20 6.29 4.58
N ARG A 135 9.60 7.05 3.58
CA ARG A 135 8.78 8.06 2.90
C ARG A 135 8.93 7.92 1.38
N PRO A 136 8.01 8.47 0.57
CA PRO A 136 8.24 8.62 -0.87
C PRO A 136 9.56 9.33 -1.16
N LEU A 137 10.27 8.89 -2.21
CA LEU A 137 11.46 9.60 -2.70
C LEU A 137 11.09 11.03 -3.13
N SER A 138 9.99 11.17 -3.86
CA SER A 138 9.37 12.44 -4.29
C SER A 138 7.85 12.28 -4.29
N PRO A 139 7.06 13.36 -4.36
CA PRO A 139 5.60 13.29 -4.31
C PRO A 139 4.98 12.40 -5.39
N ASP A 140 5.57 12.30 -6.55
CA ASP A 140 5.13 11.47 -7.70
C ASP A 140 5.63 10.03 -7.65
N ARG A 141 6.44 9.67 -6.65
CA ARG A 141 7.02 8.33 -6.46
C ARG A 141 6.47 7.62 -5.22
N GLY A 142 5.31 8.06 -4.73
CA GLY A 142 4.63 7.46 -3.59
C GLY A 142 4.14 6.04 -3.84
N LEU A 143 3.60 5.41 -2.78
CA LEU A 143 2.97 4.10 -2.92
C LEU A 143 1.76 4.19 -3.87
N ALA A 144 1.67 3.22 -4.73
CA ALA A 144 0.47 2.96 -5.50
C ALA A 144 -0.61 2.37 -4.59
N ILE A 145 -1.57 3.19 -4.19
CA ILE A 145 -2.70 2.76 -3.39
C ILE A 145 -3.89 2.49 -4.32
N VAL A 146 -4.24 1.23 -4.44
CA VAL A 146 -5.38 0.81 -5.25
C VAL A 146 -6.57 0.42 -4.35
N PRO A 147 -7.80 0.38 -4.89
CA PRO A 147 -8.96 -0.08 -4.14
C PRO A 147 -8.75 -1.48 -3.53
N ALA A 148 -9.48 -1.79 -2.47
CA ALA A 148 -9.53 -3.15 -1.94
C ALA A 148 -9.93 -4.14 -3.04
N VAL A 149 -9.48 -5.39 -2.90
CA VAL A 149 -9.89 -6.47 -3.80
C VAL A 149 -11.42 -6.60 -3.78
N ASP A 150 -12.03 -6.54 -4.96
CA ASP A 150 -13.47 -6.73 -5.13
C ASP A 150 -13.75 -8.23 -5.34
N PRO A 151 -14.33 -8.94 -4.37
CA PRO A 151 -14.52 -10.39 -4.48
C PRO A 151 -15.45 -10.82 -5.62
N VAL A 152 -16.27 -9.89 -6.14
CA VAL A 152 -17.14 -10.15 -7.29
C VAL A 152 -16.39 -10.05 -8.61
N LYS A 153 -15.53 -9.04 -8.75
CA LYS A 153 -14.75 -8.81 -9.98
C LYS A 153 -13.41 -9.56 -9.99
N GLU A 154 -12.89 -9.84 -8.81
CA GLU A 154 -11.60 -10.50 -8.56
C GLU A 154 -11.80 -11.75 -7.68
N PRO A 155 -12.59 -12.75 -8.12
CA PRO A 155 -12.94 -13.91 -7.28
C PRO A 155 -11.74 -14.77 -6.89
N GLY A 156 -10.62 -14.65 -7.61
CA GLY A 156 -9.33 -15.28 -7.26
C GLY A 156 -8.51 -14.52 -6.23
N GLY A 157 -8.97 -13.33 -5.81
CA GLY A 157 -8.21 -12.44 -4.96
C GLY A 157 -7.12 -11.66 -5.71
N ALA A 158 -6.19 -11.07 -4.96
CA ALA A 158 -5.05 -10.35 -5.52
C ALA A 158 -4.18 -11.26 -6.40
N ASN A 159 -3.70 -10.73 -7.50
CA ASN A 159 -2.87 -11.44 -8.46
C ASN A 159 -1.60 -10.65 -8.80
N GLY A 160 -0.74 -11.23 -9.65
CA GLY A 160 0.58 -10.67 -9.97
C GLY A 160 1.62 -11.02 -8.91
N ILE A 161 2.79 -10.45 -9.07
CA ILE A 161 3.95 -10.68 -8.20
C ILE A 161 4.55 -9.32 -7.87
N VAL A 162 4.72 -9.03 -6.59
CA VAL A 162 5.39 -7.81 -6.13
C VAL A 162 6.87 -8.08 -5.96
N VAL A 163 7.69 -7.15 -6.41
CA VAL A 163 9.15 -7.21 -6.29
C VAL A 163 9.60 -5.99 -5.51
N ALA A 164 10.32 -6.23 -4.42
CA ALA A 164 10.99 -5.19 -3.65
C ALA A 164 12.50 -5.31 -3.86
N GLN A 165 13.15 -4.23 -4.30
CA GLN A 165 14.60 -4.15 -4.33
C GLN A 165 15.07 -3.14 -3.28
N LEU A 166 15.86 -3.63 -2.31
CA LEU A 166 16.33 -2.88 -1.17
C LEU A 166 17.79 -2.52 -1.35
N PHE A 167 18.08 -1.24 -1.28
CA PHE A 167 19.43 -0.70 -1.37
C PHE A 167 19.83 -0.14 -0.01
N ALA A 168 20.82 -0.76 0.64
CA ALA A 168 21.44 -0.24 1.86
C ALA A 168 22.42 0.87 1.47
N VAL A 169 22.01 2.12 1.66
CA VAL A 169 22.74 3.29 1.18
C VAL A 169 23.77 3.75 2.20
N LYS A 170 24.91 4.25 1.78
CA LYS A 170 25.86 4.94 2.66
C LYS A 170 25.24 6.25 3.18
N LYS A 171 25.69 6.67 4.35
CA LYS A 171 25.27 7.95 4.93
C LYS A 171 25.45 9.08 3.91
N ASP A 172 24.47 9.96 3.83
CA ASP A 172 24.43 11.15 2.95
C ASP A 172 24.47 10.85 1.44
N ALA A 173 24.33 9.58 1.02
CA ALA A 173 24.41 9.18 -0.40
C ALA A 173 23.04 8.89 -1.05
N THR A 174 21.91 9.10 -0.35
CA THR A 174 20.58 8.71 -0.83
C THR A 174 20.18 9.43 -2.12
N GLU A 175 20.40 10.73 -2.22
CA GLU A 175 20.05 11.51 -3.42
C GLU A 175 20.92 11.13 -4.62
N ALA A 176 22.22 10.93 -4.40
CA ALA A 176 23.14 10.49 -5.45
C ALA A 176 22.76 9.10 -5.96
N LEU A 177 22.48 8.15 -5.06
CA LEU A 177 22.03 6.81 -5.45
C LEU A 177 20.69 6.84 -6.17
N ALA A 178 19.71 7.62 -5.71
CA ALA A 178 18.42 7.74 -6.36
C ALA A 178 18.57 8.25 -7.82
N LYS A 179 19.44 9.22 -8.03
CA LYS A 179 19.75 9.74 -9.39
C LYS A 179 20.41 8.65 -10.25
N ASP A 180 21.39 7.95 -9.73
CA ASP A 180 22.10 6.91 -10.47
C ASP A 180 21.24 5.66 -10.72
N ALA A 181 20.24 5.39 -9.86
CA ALA A 181 19.31 4.28 -10.01
C ALA A 181 18.15 4.54 -10.97
N GLU A 182 17.82 5.79 -11.29
CA GLU A 182 16.68 6.11 -12.17
C GLU A 182 16.76 5.46 -13.57
N PRO A 183 17.91 5.39 -14.26
CA PRO A 183 18.01 4.64 -15.51
C PRO A 183 17.73 3.14 -15.34
N ALA A 184 18.05 2.54 -14.17
CA ALA A 184 17.74 1.16 -13.85
C ALA A 184 16.22 0.99 -13.67
N PHE A 185 15.58 1.86 -12.91
CA PHE A 185 14.13 1.82 -12.69
C PHE A 185 13.34 2.02 -14.00
N ALA A 186 13.81 2.89 -14.88
CA ALA A 186 13.25 3.04 -16.23
C ALA A 186 13.34 1.73 -17.04
N GLN A 187 14.45 0.99 -16.93
CA GLN A 187 14.58 -0.32 -17.58
C GLN A 187 13.63 -1.37 -16.96
N TYR A 188 13.40 -1.34 -15.64
CA TYR A 188 12.43 -2.24 -14.98
C TYR A 188 11.02 -1.99 -15.49
N ARG A 189 10.61 -0.72 -15.63
CA ARG A 189 9.32 -0.36 -16.24
C ARG A 189 9.23 -0.84 -17.69
N ALA A 190 10.27 -0.65 -18.48
CA ALA A 190 10.33 -1.11 -19.88
C ALA A 190 10.29 -2.65 -19.99
N ALA A 191 10.76 -3.38 -18.97
CA ALA A 191 10.69 -4.84 -18.85
C ALA A 191 9.31 -5.34 -18.36
N GLY A 192 8.31 -4.47 -18.26
CA GLY A 192 6.94 -4.82 -17.91
C GLY A 192 6.60 -4.75 -16.42
N ALA A 193 7.47 -4.18 -15.59
CA ALA A 193 7.14 -3.91 -14.19
C ALA A 193 6.31 -2.61 -14.08
N GLN A 194 5.17 -2.68 -13.42
CA GLN A 194 4.44 -1.50 -12.95
C GLN A 194 5.12 -0.99 -11.68
N GLU A 195 5.65 0.23 -11.70
CA GLU A 195 6.28 0.80 -10.52
C GLU A 195 5.23 1.15 -9.46
N ALA A 196 5.32 0.49 -8.31
CA ALA A 196 4.39 0.65 -7.19
C ALA A 196 4.88 1.65 -6.14
N GLY A 197 6.11 2.11 -6.25
CA GLY A 197 6.69 3.16 -5.40
C GLY A 197 8.21 3.13 -5.38
N VAL A 198 8.79 4.29 -5.10
CA VAL A 198 10.22 4.44 -4.77
C VAL A 198 10.30 5.18 -3.44
N LEU A 199 10.81 4.49 -2.45
CA LEU A 199 10.78 4.96 -1.07
C LEU A 199 12.21 5.13 -0.54
N VAL A 200 12.38 6.05 0.39
CA VAL A 200 13.64 6.25 1.11
C VAL A 200 13.39 6.30 2.61
N THR A 201 14.41 6.05 3.41
CA THR A 201 14.32 6.17 4.86
C THR A 201 13.73 7.53 5.24
N LEU A 202 12.72 7.50 6.10
CA LEU A 202 12.20 8.68 6.78
C LEU A 202 13.11 8.93 8.00
N ASP A 203 13.98 9.93 7.89
CA ASP A 203 14.96 10.26 8.93
C ASP A 203 14.31 11.09 10.04
N VAL A 204 13.61 10.40 10.93
CA VAL A 204 12.98 10.97 12.12
C VAL A 204 13.07 9.98 13.28
N ASN A 205 12.95 10.49 14.51
CA ASN A 205 12.86 9.62 15.67
C ASN A 205 11.61 8.73 15.60
N ASN A 206 11.74 7.48 16.07
CA ASN A 206 10.60 6.60 16.22
C ASN A 206 9.61 7.19 17.25
N ASN A 207 8.50 7.70 16.79
CA ASN A 207 7.47 8.37 17.61
C ASN A 207 6.45 7.40 18.25
N PHE A 208 6.67 6.09 18.10
CA PHE A 208 5.93 5.04 18.83
C PHE A 208 6.91 3.93 19.24
N PRO A 209 7.67 4.12 20.34
CA PRO A 209 8.77 3.25 20.73
C PRO A 209 8.40 1.78 21.00
N GLN A 210 7.12 1.49 21.31
CA GLN A 210 6.62 0.14 21.52
C GLN A 210 6.70 -0.74 20.26
N LEU A 211 6.80 -0.10 19.08
CA LEU A 211 7.04 -0.78 17.81
C LEU A 211 8.45 -0.45 17.33
N PRO A 212 9.39 -1.39 17.41
CA PRO A 212 10.73 -1.19 16.93
C PRO A 212 10.77 -0.81 15.45
N VAL A 213 11.73 0.02 15.09
CA VAL A 213 12.10 0.32 13.71
C VAL A 213 13.61 0.19 13.53
N ARG A 214 14.05 -0.19 12.35
CA ARG A 214 15.47 -0.32 12.02
C ARG A 214 16.16 1.04 12.08
N THR A 215 17.33 1.07 12.68
CA THR A 215 18.20 2.26 12.81
C THR A 215 19.47 2.15 11.96
N ASP A 216 19.63 1.05 11.22
CA ASP A 216 20.79 0.76 10.38
C ASP A 216 20.67 1.32 8.94
N GLY A 217 19.76 2.27 8.72
CA GLY A 217 19.62 3.00 7.46
C GLY A 217 20.82 3.88 7.09
N PRO A 218 20.72 4.71 6.05
CA PRO A 218 19.52 4.85 5.20
C PRO A 218 19.35 3.74 4.17
N TYR A 219 18.10 3.63 3.70
CA TYR A 219 17.69 2.71 2.64
C TYR A 219 17.00 3.46 1.50
N LEU A 220 17.13 2.94 0.29
CA LEU A 220 16.25 3.20 -0.84
C LEU A 220 15.56 1.90 -1.19
N VAL A 221 14.26 1.93 -1.42
CA VAL A 221 13.43 0.78 -1.75
C VAL A 221 12.66 1.06 -3.03
N TRP A 222 12.89 0.25 -4.05
CA TRP A 222 12.07 0.23 -5.24
C TRP A 222 11.03 -0.88 -5.13
N LEU A 223 9.77 -0.56 -5.42
CA LEU A 223 8.66 -1.51 -5.46
C LEU A 223 8.10 -1.56 -6.87
N GLY A 224 7.98 -2.76 -7.41
CA GLY A 224 7.35 -3.01 -8.69
C GLY A 224 6.40 -4.19 -8.65
N ILE A 225 5.48 -4.25 -9.61
CA ILE A 225 4.52 -5.35 -9.76
C ILE A 225 4.67 -5.89 -11.18
N VAL A 226 4.83 -7.19 -11.32
CA VAL A 226 4.79 -7.88 -12.61
C VAL A 226 3.59 -8.79 -12.69
N ARG A 227 3.13 -9.02 -13.92
CA ARG A 227 1.90 -9.78 -14.15
C ARG A 227 2.03 -11.24 -13.77
N ASP A 228 3.16 -11.88 -14.10
CA ASP A 228 3.34 -13.33 -14.04
C ASP A 228 4.83 -13.72 -13.89
N ASP A 229 5.05 -15.01 -13.62
CA ASP A 229 6.38 -15.60 -13.48
C ASP A 229 7.21 -15.49 -14.78
N GLN A 230 6.59 -15.53 -15.94
CA GLN A 230 7.32 -15.37 -17.19
C GLN A 230 7.97 -13.99 -17.29
N THR A 231 7.23 -12.93 -16.94
CA THR A 231 7.75 -11.56 -16.90
C THR A 231 8.82 -11.42 -15.82
N LEU A 232 8.58 -11.99 -14.64
CA LEU A 232 9.54 -11.98 -13.54
C LEU A 232 10.86 -12.63 -13.94
N GLU A 233 10.81 -13.91 -14.31
CA GLU A 233 12.00 -14.74 -14.47
C GLU A 233 12.80 -14.41 -15.73
N LYS A 234 12.10 -14.14 -16.85
CA LYS A 234 12.76 -13.93 -18.14
C LYS A 234 13.14 -12.49 -18.44
N GLN A 235 12.46 -11.53 -17.82
CA GLN A 235 12.67 -10.11 -18.12
C GLN A 235 13.23 -9.34 -16.92
N LEU A 236 12.58 -9.40 -15.76
CA LEU A 236 12.94 -8.55 -14.66
C LEU A 236 14.13 -9.05 -13.83
N MET A 237 14.15 -10.31 -13.42
CA MET A 237 15.23 -10.83 -12.55
C MET A 237 16.63 -10.70 -13.15
N PRO A 238 16.88 -11.11 -14.42
CA PRO A 238 18.22 -10.95 -15.00
C PRO A 238 18.65 -9.48 -15.09
N LEU A 239 17.66 -8.59 -15.26
CA LEU A 239 17.88 -7.15 -15.33
C LEU A 239 18.21 -6.58 -13.94
N THR A 240 17.46 -6.97 -12.90
CA THR A 240 17.71 -6.52 -11.52
C THR A 240 19.08 -6.97 -11.01
N GLU A 241 19.51 -8.19 -11.31
CA GLU A 241 20.82 -8.71 -10.93
C GLU A 241 21.96 -7.90 -11.59
N ARG A 242 21.87 -7.69 -12.91
CA ARG A 242 22.87 -6.92 -13.65
C ARG A 242 22.96 -5.47 -13.17
N LEU A 243 21.82 -4.81 -12.98
CA LEU A 243 21.80 -3.41 -12.55
C LEU A 243 22.15 -3.26 -11.08
N ALA A 244 21.84 -4.25 -10.23
CA ALA A 244 22.32 -4.28 -8.85
C ALA A 244 23.85 -4.27 -8.79
N ALA A 245 24.53 -5.09 -9.62
CA ALA A 245 25.97 -5.11 -9.70
C ALA A 245 26.55 -3.75 -10.19
N THR A 246 25.89 -3.14 -11.18
CA THR A 246 26.28 -1.81 -11.67
C THR A 246 26.16 -0.75 -10.58
N LEU A 247 25.04 -0.71 -9.84
CA LEU A 247 24.81 0.25 -8.77
C LEU A 247 25.76 -0.03 -7.56
N ALA A 248 26.08 -1.28 -7.27
CA ALA A 248 27.08 -1.59 -6.25
C ALA A 248 28.46 -1.04 -6.61
N GLY A 249 28.81 -1.03 -7.90
CA GLY A 249 30.05 -0.45 -8.41
C GLY A 249 30.17 1.07 -8.25
N THR A 250 29.09 1.80 -8.01
CA THR A 250 29.13 3.26 -7.77
C THR A 250 29.80 3.65 -6.45
N GLY A 251 29.94 2.70 -5.53
CA GLY A 251 30.49 2.96 -4.21
C GLY A 251 29.52 3.66 -3.24
N LEU A 252 28.25 3.86 -3.63
CA LEU A 252 27.22 4.54 -2.81
C LEU A 252 26.48 3.57 -1.86
N LEU A 253 26.63 2.26 -2.08
CA LEU A 253 25.98 1.22 -1.28
C LEU A 253 26.92 0.68 -0.19
N ARG A 254 26.32 0.21 0.91
CA ARG A 254 27.01 -0.49 2.00
C ARG A 254 27.18 -1.98 1.69
N GLN A 255 26.27 -2.54 0.90
CA GLN A 255 26.24 -3.95 0.49
C GLN A 255 25.49 -4.10 -0.83
N MET A 256 25.55 -5.30 -1.41
CA MET A 256 24.74 -5.64 -2.59
C MET A 256 23.25 -5.45 -2.30
N PRO A 257 22.48 -4.93 -3.27
CA PRO A 257 21.03 -4.81 -3.14
C PRO A 257 20.36 -6.17 -2.88
N GLU A 258 19.40 -6.19 -1.96
CA GLU A 258 18.55 -7.35 -1.71
C GLU A 258 17.34 -7.32 -2.64
N LEU A 259 17.06 -8.43 -3.31
CA LEU A 259 15.85 -8.63 -4.12
C LEU A 259 14.91 -9.57 -3.39
N ILE A 260 13.68 -9.09 -3.11
CA ILE A 260 12.64 -9.84 -2.44
C ILE A 260 11.47 -10.01 -3.42
N VAL A 261 11.09 -11.26 -3.66
CA VAL A 261 9.92 -11.62 -4.47
C VAL A 261 8.78 -11.98 -3.54
N LEU A 262 7.65 -11.33 -3.74
CA LEU A 262 6.51 -11.30 -2.83
C LEU A 262 5.24 -11.76 -3.57
N ASP A 263 4.62 -12.84 -3.11
CA ASP A 263 3.30 -13.25 -3.59
C ASP A 263 2.23 -12.55 -2.75
N PRO A 264 1.30 -11.77 -3.35
CA PRO A 264 0.26 -11.10 -2.59
C PRO A 264 -0.66 -12.11 -1.90
N THR A 265 -1.09 -11.81 -0.67
CA THR A 265 -2.21 -12.54 -0.07
C THR A 265 -3.50 -12.21 -0.82
N PRO A 266 -4.56 -13.03 -0.71
CA PRO A 266 -5.80 -12.80 -1.47
C PRO A 266 -6.42 -11.41 -1.30
N ARG A 267 -6.14 -10.73 -0.17
CA ARG A 267 -6.68 -9.41 0.14
C ARG A 267 -5.68 -8.25 -0.03
N SER A 268 -4.46 -8.53 -0.47
CA SER A 268 -3.45 -7.51 -0.70
C SER A 268 -3.96 -6.44 -1.69
N ARG A 269 -3.89 -5.17 -1.31
CA ARG A 269 -4.22 -4.07 -2.24
C ARG A 269 -3.15 -3.92 -3.31
N MET A 270 -1.87 -4.09 -2.96
CA MET A 270 -0.77 -4.05 -3.92
C MET A 270 -0.77 -5.33 -4.74
N ARG A 271 -1.25 -5.23 -5.98
CA ARG A 271 -1.45 -6.34 -6.91
C ARG A 271 -1.41 -5.85 -8.35
N TRP A 272 -1.30 -6.77 -9.29
CA TRP A 272 -1.37 -6.43 -10.71
C TRP A 272 -2.77 -5.93 -11.10
N LEU A 273 -2.83 -4.79 -11.78
CA LEU A 273 -4.05 -4.28 -12.39
C LEU A 273 -3.82 -4.05 -13.89
N ALA A 274 -4.65 -4.70 -14.73
CA ALA A 274 -4.54 -4.60 -16.19
C ALA A 274 -4.79 -3.17 -16.71
N SER A 275 -5.55 -2.36 -15.97
CA SER A 275 -5.82 -0.94 -16.27
C SER A 275 -4.66 -0.01 -15.90
N TRP A 276 -3.66 -0.52 -15.25
CA TRP A 276 -2.49 0.24 -14.81
C TRP A 276 -1.45 0.23 -15.94
N LYS A 277 -1.48 1.26 -16.77
CA LYS A 277 -0.54 1.45 -17.88
C LYS A 277 0.40 2.60 -17.59
#